data_de0ee32cd232dbaf8854813c72325b4d
#
_entry.id   de0ee32cd232dbaf8854813c72325b4d
#
_cell.length_a   1.000
_cell.length_b   1.000
_cell.length_c   1.000
_cell.angle_alpha   90.00
_cell.angle_beta   90.00
_cell.angle_gamma   90.00
#
_symmetry.space_group_name_H-M   'P 1'
#
loop_
_entity.id
_entity.type
_entity.pdbx_description
1 polymer ?
#
loop_
_entity_poly.entity_id
_entity_poly.type
_entity_poly.pdbx_seq_one_letter_code
_entity_poly.pdbx_strand_id
1 'polypeptide(L)'
;MATFSTKRLAALAALFFCVVIATCKPVTSADVKTKGEYVLDEQTRSTLAYKLAPFLVSYSRAAATRTPAPYVKMMNDIIRDPSLGIGVDIECDACKELMKAVDDLIQTDESRDLIVEIAAEVCKTLEIEDDRVCDLVVREFKDEVIDVATLHYLSPDQVCGTLLGPSCAIPYDYNSDWNVTFPNIPKPHMTPVQPPQPGSPTLRVLHISDLHIDLMYEPGSNAECGEPLCCRSNDGPPAPGTKGAGKWGDFRTCDVSLDLMKNTLENIAKTQKVDFIYMTGDLPAHNVWNQTRSDQLKILDMVTDLLMKYFPGVKVYPTLGNHESAPVNSFPPEFITGDQSEKWLYEACVSSWIEKSDWLPKSAKETMLRGGYYDVLVYPGFRVVSLNANAGNTQNWWLRINATDPDAQLQWLVSVLQAAETAKEKVHILGHIPPSQNLAVWSKNYELIVKRYASTITGQFFGHTHKDQFKIYYDNVTNRQPINVVYVAGAITPDTQNPGYRVYTIDGNYTKSSWAVLDHDNYYLNLTEANLTDKPKWRLEYTAKKAFNMTSLQPSEWGRVVEEMKKNETAFDQYYSYFHRLWEGRSPCDSSCRQNMICDIETARSGDSSFC
;
A
#
# COMPACT_ATOMS: atom_id res chain seq x y z
N MET A 1 -12.63 -4.96 -6.53
CA MET A 1 -11.62 -4.41 -7.43
C MET A 1 -10.73 -5.51 -7.91
N ALA A 2 -10.52 -5.57 -9.20
CA ALA A 2 -9.27 -6.13 -9.65
C ALA A 2 -8.19 -5.10 -9.24
N THR A 3 -7.76 -5.12 -7.98
CA THR A 3 -6.43 -4.64 -7.68
C THR A 3 -5.55 -5.27 -8.75
N PHE A 4 -4.73 -4.50 -9.42
CA PHE A 4 -3.56 -5.06 -10.10
C PHE A 4 -3.04 -6.08 -9.11
N SER A 5 -3.47 -7.32 -9.29
CA SER A 5 -3.23 -8.36 -8.30
C SER A 5 -1.73 -8.36 -8.13
N THR A 6 -1.24 -8.29 -6.90
CA THR A 6 0.18 -8.49 -6.56
C THR A 6 0.79 -9.65 -7.34
N LYS A 7 -0.06 -10.63 -7.67
CA LYS A 7 0.27 -11.76 -8.54
C LYS A 7 0.42 -11.39 -10.02
N ARG A 8 -0.33 -10.40 -10.54
CA ARG A 8 -0.20 -9.95 -11.94
C ARG A 8 0.99 -9.02 -12.13
N LEU A 9 1.26 -8.12 -11.19
CA LEU A 9 2.50 -7.32 -11.16
C LEU A 9 3.74 -8.21 -10.94
N ALA A 10 3.68 -9.17 -10.04
CA ALA A 10 4.76 -10.14 -9.85
C ALA A 10 4.92 -11.06 -11.07
N ALA A 11 3.84 -11.39 -11.79
CA ALA A 11 3.90 -12.14 -13.04
C ALA A 11 4.50 -11.31 -14.18
N LEU A 12 4.14 -10.02 -14.31
CA LEU A 12 4.74 -9.10 -15.27
C LEU A 12 6.24 -8.91 -15.00
N ALA A 13 6.63 -8.79 -13.75
CA ALA A 13 8.02 -8.68 -13.37
C ALA A 13 8.81 -9.98 -13.58
N ALA A 14 8.23 -11.13 -13.25
CA ALA A 14 8.82 -12.44 -13.55
C ALA A 14 8.91 -12.68 -15.07
N LEU A 15 7.95 -12.18 -15.82
CA LEU A 15 7.96 -12.20 -17.28
C LEU A 15 9.07 -11.32 -17.86
N PHE A 16 9.22 -10.10 -17.33
CA PHE A 16 10.29 -9.19 -17.69
C PHE A 16 11.66 -9.85 -17.43
N PHE A 17 11.78 -10.55 -16.30
CA PHE A 17 12.98 -11.29 -15.93
C PHE A 17 13.24 -12.50 -16.85
N CYS A 18 12.20 -13.26 -17.22
CA CYS A 18 12.32 -14.39 -18.14
C CYS A 18 12.67 -13.96 -19.56
N VAL A 19 12.17 -12.82 -20.03
CA VAL A 19 12.49 -12.27 -21.35
C VAL A 19 13.94 -11.83 -21.41
N VAL A 20 14.45 -11.16 -20.35
CA VAL A 20 15.86 -10.77 -20.24
C VAL A 20 16.79 -12.00 -20.32
N ILE A 21 16.44 -13.08 -19.59
CA ILE A 21 17.24 -14.33 -19.60
C ILE A 21 17.17 -15.04 -20.97
N ALA A 22 16.05 -15.02 -21.65
CA ALA A 22 15.83 -15.78 -22.88
C ALA A 22 16.37 -15.10 -24.16
N THR A 23 16.72 -13.81 -24.10
CA THR A 23 17.27 -13.07 -25.24
C THR A 23 18.77 -13.28 -25.46
N CYS A 24 19.48 -13.95 -24.55
CA CYS A 24 20.92 -14.14 -24.65
C CYS A 24 21.30 -15.39 -25.43
N LYS A 25 21.94 -15.25 -26.59
CA LYS A 25 22.72 -16.32 -27.23
C LYS A 25 24.02 -16.51 -26.43
N PRO A 26 24.49 -17.76 -26.21
CA PRO A 26 25.80 -17.97 -25.62
C PRO A 26 26.87 -17.38 -26.55
N VAL A 27 27.59 -16.37 -26.07
CA VAL A 27 28.76 -15.80 -26.76
C VAL A 27 29.88 -16.78 -26.55
N THR A 28 30.43 -17.36 -27.61
CA THR A 28 31.63 -18.17 -27.53
C THR A 28 32.84 -17.27 -27.31
N SER A 29 33.84 -17.75 -26.57
CA SER A 29 35.07 -16.99 -26.18
C SER A 29 35.90 -16.42 -27.35
N ALA A 30 35.51 -16.64 -28.59
CA ALA A 30 36.11 -16.10 -29.79
C ALA A 30 35.60 -14.71 -30.20
N ASP A 31 34.44 -14.28 -29.70
CA ASP A 31 33.77 -13.05 -30.14
C ASP A 31 34.04 -11.82 -29.24
N VAL A 32 34.79 -11.99 -28.15
CA VAL A 32 35.11 -10.92 -27.18
C VAL A 32 36.37 -10.12 -27.63
N LYS A 33 36.39 -9.64 -28.86
CA LYS A 33 37.50 -8.76 -29.31
C LYS A 33 37.03 -7.55 -30.09
N THR A 34 36.06 -6.82 -29.63
CA THR A 34 35.94 -5.37 -29.99
C THR A 34 34.74 -4.80 -29.24
N LYS A 35 34.90 -3.65 -28.60
CA LYS A 35 33.78 -2.80 -28.16
C LYS A 35 33.03 -2.34 -29.41
N GLY A 36 31.99 -3.04 -29.80
CA GLY A 36 31.10 -2.71 -30.90
C GLY A 36 29.66 -3.05 -30.48
N GLU A 37 28.78 -2.11 -30.65
CA GLU A 37 27.34 -2.23 -30.43
C GLU A 37 26.77 -3.56 -30.93
N TYR A 38 26.18 -4.34 -30.02
CA TYR A 38 25.43 -5.55 -30.34
C TYR A 38 24.01 -5.17 -30.72
N VAL A 39 23.72 -5.01 -31.99
CA VAL A 39 22.36 -4.87 -32.50
C VAL A 39 21.87 -6.25 -32.92
N LEU A 40 20.86 -6.80 -32.24
CA LEU A 40 20.14 -7.99 -32.71
C LEU A 40 19.44 -7.65 -34.03
N ASP A 41 19.65 -8.46 -35.08
CA ASP A 41 18.92 -8.28 -36.32
C ASP A 41 17.42 -8.59 -36.18
N GLU A 42 16.61 -7.98 -37.05
CA GLU A 42 15.13 -8.04 -36.98
C GLU A 42 14.60 -9.48 -37.08
N GLN A 43 15.31 -10.37 -37.78
CA GLN A 43 14.97 -11.77 -37.91
C GLN A 43 15.23 -12.57 -36.65
N THR A 44 16.27 -12.23 -35.89
CA THR A 44 16.58 -12.82 -34.60
C THR A 44 15.56 -12.34 -33.53
N ARG A 45 15.17 -11.05 -33.57
CA ARG A 45 14.13 -10.46 -32.71
C ARG A 45 12.78 -11.16 -32.90
N SER A 46 12.30 -11.28 -34.15
CA SER A 46 11.00 -11.91 -34.46
C SER A 46 11.00 -13.42 -34.16
N THR A 47 12.11 -14.10 -34.37
CA THR A 47 12.26 -15.52 -34.06
C THR A 47 12.25 -15.80 -32.57
N LEU A 48 12.86 -14.93 -31.77
CA LEU A 48 12.85 -15.04 -30.31
C LEU A 48 11.46 -14.80 -29.72
N ALA A 49 10.80 -13.71 -30.12
CA ALA A 49 9.44 -13.40 -29.69
C ALA A 49 8.47 -14.54 -30.04
N TYR A 50 8.53 -15.05 -31.26
CA TYR A 50 7.71 -16.17 -31.73
C TYR A 50 7.95 -17.48 -30.95
N LYS A 51 9.18 -17.77 -30.54
CA LYS A 51 9.52 -18.97 -29.75
C LYS A 51 9.18 -18.83 -28.27
N LEU A 52 9.22 -17.61 -27.72
CA LEU A 52 8.91 -17.34 -26.31
C LEU A 52 7.41 -17.24 -26.05
N ALA A 53 6.63 -16.72 -27.00
CA ALA A 53 5.18 -16.55 -26.82
C ALA A 53 4.45 -17.84 -26.41
N PRO A 54 4.66 -19.03 -27.05
CA PRO A 54 4.02 -20.29 -26.62
C PRO A 54 4.41 -20.73 -25.20
N PHE A 55 5.65 -20.43 -24.80
CA PHE A 55 6.15 -20.76 -23.47
C PHE A 55 5.45 -19.92 -22.40
N LEU A 56 5.35 -18.63 -22.62
CA LEU A 56 4.73 -17.68 -21.71
C LEU A 56 3.22 -17.93 -21.60
N VAL A 57 2.57 -18.34 -22.71
CA VAL A 57 1.17 -18.81 -22.73
C VAL A 57 0.99 -20.06 -21.85
N SER A 58 1.88 -21.04 -21.97
CA SER A 58 1.79 -22.26 -21.14
C SER A 58 2.10 -21.98 -19.66
N TYR A 59 2.99 -21.02 -19.38
CA TYR A 59 3.31 -20.54 -18.02
C TYR A 59 2.12 -19.86 -17.36
N SER A 60 1.42 -18.94 -18.05
CA SER A 60 0.27 -18.24 -17.46
C SER A 60 -0.88 -19.20 -17.16
N ARG A 61 -1.12 -20.19 -18.01
CA ARG A 61 -2.13 -21.24 -17.78
C ARG A 61 -1.80 -22.11 -16.57
N ALA A 62 -0.52 -22.45 -16.37
CA ALA A 62 -0.06 -23.21 -15.21
C ALA A 62 -0.09 -22.37 -13.91
N ALA A 63 0.21 -21.07 -13.98
CA ALA A 63 0.11 -20.14 -12.84
C ALA A 63 -1.33 -19.97 -12.36
N ALA A 64 -2.29 -19.96 -13.26
CA ALA A 64 -3.72 -19.90 -12.94
C ALA A 64 -4.22 -21.13 -12.17
N THR A 65 -3.54 -22.27 -12.28
CA THR A 65 -3.96 -23.56 -11.65
C THR A 65 -3.28 -23.89 -10.31
N ARG A 66 -2.47 -22.98 -9.75
CA ARG A 66 -1.82 -23.10 -8.43
C ARG A 66 -0.87 -24.29 -8.22
N THR A 67 -0.24 -24.82 -9.23
CA THR A 67 0.74 -25.92 -9.09
C THR A 67 2.18 -25.42 -9.32
N PRO A 68 3.04 -25.25 -8.27
CA PRO A 68 4.41 -24.74 -8.41
C PRO A 68 5.39 -25.68 -9.15
N ALA A 69 5.17 -26.99 -9.07
CA ALA A 69 6.10 -28.01 -9.58
C ALA A 69 6.33 -28.02 -11.12
N PRO A 70 5.40 -27.59 -11.98
CA PRO A 70 5.64 -27.57 -13.43
C PRO A 70 6.66 -26.54 -13.90
N TYR A 71 6.90 -25.46 -13.15
CA TYR A 71 7.75 -24.33 -13.58
C TYR A 71 9.22 -24.70 -13.74
N VAL A 72 9.77 -25.32 -12.70
CA VAL A 72 11.18 -25.73 -12.72
C VAL A 72 11.41 -26.76 -13.83
N LYS A 73 10.44 -27.67 -14.00
CA LYS A 73 10.52 -28.67 -15.06
C LYS A 73 10.39 -28.01 -16.45
N MET A 74 9.48 -27.07 -16.63
CA MET A 74 9.23 -26.42 -17.91
C MET A 74 10.37 -25.46 -18.30
N MET A 75 10.96 -24.75 -17.35
CA MET A 75 12.20 -24.00 -17.55
C MET A 75 13.36 -24.93 -17.94
N ASN A 76 13.51 -26.06 -17.27
CA ASN A 76 14.51 -27.07 -17.61
C ASN A 76 14.25 -27.69 -18.99
N ASP A 77 13.00 -27.90 -19.39
CA ASP A 77 12.65 -28.44 -20.72
C ASP A 77 12.97 -27.45 -21.85
N ILE A 78 12.83 -26.13 -21.61
CA ILE A 78 13.20 -25.08 -22.56
C ILE A 78 14.73 -24.91 -22.63
N ILE A 79 15.37 -24.88 -21.50
CA ILE A 79 16.85 -24.83 -21.41
C ILE A 79 17.48 -26.04 -22.12
N ARG A 80 16.80 -27.19 -22.11
CA ARG A 80 17.21 -28.44 -22.77
C ARG A 80 16.74 -28.59 -24.21
N ASP A 81 15.99 -27.61 -24.76
CA ASP A 81 15.55 -27.68 -26.16
C ASP A 81 16.74 -27.50 -27.11
N PRO A 82 17.14 -28.54 -27.85
CA PRO A 82 18.28 -28.47 -28.75
C PRO A 82 18.10 -27.44 -29.88
N SER A 83 16.85 -27.09 -30.20
CA SER A 83 16.52 -26.11 -31.25
C SER A 83 16.86 -24.68 -30.85
N LEU A 84 17.02 -24.42 -29.54
CA LEU A 84 17.43 -23.13 -28.96
C LEU A 84 18.95 -23.00 -28.83
N GLY A 85 19.73 -24.08 -29.10
CA GLY A 85 21.17 -24.10 -28.94
C GLY A 85 21.66 -24.03 -27.49
N ILE A 86 20.74 -24.25 -26.52
CA ILE A 86 20.99 -24.19 -25.06
C ILE A 86 20.98 -25.64 -24.53
N GLY A 87 21.82 -26.47 -25.08
CA GLY A 87 21.83 -27.91 -24.73
C GLY A 87 22.85 -28.25 -23.62
N VAL A 88 22.68 -27.74 -22.40
CA VAL A 88 23.52 -28.14 -21.25
C VAL A 88 22.68 -28.06 -19.97
N ASP A 89 22.85 -28.99 -19.03
CA ASP A 89 22.53 -28.73 -17.62
C ASP A 89 23.28 -27.44 -17.25
N ILE A 90 22.54 -26.36 -16.99
CA ILE A 90 23.17 -25.10 -16.63
C ILE A 90 23.82 -25.31 -15.28
N GLU A 91 25.13 -25.57 -15.28
CA GLU A 91 25.95 -25.52 -14.08
C GLU A 91 25.91 -24.09 -13.52
N CYS A 92 26.06 -23.96 -12.24
CA CYS A 92 26.04 -22.69 -11.53
C CYS A 92 26.91 -21.62 -12.19
N ASP A 93 28.10 -22.00 -12.62
CA ASP A 93 29.06 -21.08 -13.26
C ASP A 93 28.59 -20.61 -14.65
N ALA A 94 27.91 -21.46 -15.42
CA ALA A 94 27.31 -21.08 -16.71
C ALA A 94 26.16 -20.10 -16.52
N CYS A 95 25.34 -20.29 -15.48
CA CYS A 95 24.30 -19.33 -15.11
C CYS A 95 24.89 -17.97 -14.76
N LYS A 96 25.95 -17.93 -13.96
CA LYS A 96 26.62 -16.69 -13.54
C LYS A 96 27.26 -15.93 -14.71
N GLU A 97 27.90 -16.64 -15.65
CA GLU A 97 28.46 -16.01 -16.86
C GLU A 97 27.36 -15.47 -17.79
N LEU A 98 26.23 -16.18 -17.92
CA LEU A 98 25.06 -15.69 -18.64
C LEU A 98 24.51 -14.41 -18.02
N MET A 99 24.40 -14.35 -16.69
CA MET A 99 23.91 -13.17 -15.99
C MET A 99 24.85 -11.96 -16.11
N LYS A 100 26.16 -12.16 -16.19
CA LYS A 100 27.10 -11.06 -16.51
C LYS A 100 26.87 -10.50 -17.91
N ALA A 101 26.63 -11.37 -18.91
CA ALA A 101 26.34 -10.92 -20.27
C ALA A 101 24.99 -10.16 -20.35
N VAL A 102 24.01 -10.53 -19.53
CA VAL A 102 22.74 -9.80 -19.41
C VAL A 102 22.96 -8.42 -18.80
N ASP A 103 23.77 -8.32 -17.75
CA ASP A 103 24.11 -7.06 -17.12
C ASP A 103 24.76 -6.07 -18.13
N ASP A 104 25.69 -6.55 -18.94
CA ASP A 104 26.30 -5.74 -20.00
C ASP A 104 25.27 -5.25 -21.04
N LEU A 105 24.25 -6.06 -21.38
CA LEU A 105 23.21 -5.71 -22.34
C LEU A 105 22.23 -4.64 -21.84
N ILE A 106 21.84 -4.67 -20.58
CA ILE A 106 20.87 -3.73 -19.99
C ILE A 106 21.44 -2.32 -19.81
N GLN A 107 22.73 -2.15 -19.99
CA GLN A 107 23.40 -0.85 -19.84
C GLN A 107 23.10 0.13 -21.00
N THR A 108 22.41 -0.30 -22.07
CA THR A 108 22.06 0.58 -23.20
C THR A 108 20.56 0.87 -23.25
N ASP A 109 20.19 2.11 -23.57
CA ASP A 109 18.79 2.50 -23.69
C ASP A 109 18.04 1.72 -24.77
N GLU A 110 18.70 1.39 -25.87
CA GLU A 110 18.13 0.58 -26.97
C GLU A 110 17.72 -0.83 -26.52
N SER A 111 18.54 -1.45 -25.67
CA SER A 111 18.21 -2.76 -25.10
C SER A 111 17.09 -2.68 -24.07
N ARG A 112 17.01 -1.60 -23.29
CA ARG A 112 15.91 -1.35 -22.36
C ARG A 112 14.57 -1.21 -23.10
N ASP A 113 14.54 -0.49 -24.20
CA ASP A 113 13.32 -0.34 -25.02
C ASP A 113 12.88 -1.65 -25.66
N LEU A 114 13.82 -2.46 -26.14
CA LEU A 114 13.51 -3.80 -26.67
C LEU A 114 12.87 -4.71 -25.59
N ILE A 115 13.39 -4.67 -24.38
CA ILE A 115 12.83 -5.43 -23.24
C ILE A 115 11.38 -5.00 -22.97
N VAL A 116 11.11 -3.69 -23.00
CA VAL A 116 9.76 -3.14 -22.83
C VAL A 116 8.80 -3.61 -23.92
N GLU A 117 9.23 -3.57 -25.20
CA GLU A 117 8.41 -4.04 -26.32
C GLU A 117 8.06 -5.52 -26.20
N ILE A 118 9.03 -6.36 -25.85
CA ILE A 118 8.80 -7.79 -25.64
C ILE A 118 7.86 -8.02 -24.46
N ALA A 119 8.05 -7.32 -23.33
CA ALA A 119 7.21 -7.47 -22.16
C ALA A 119 5.75 -7.02 -22.43
N ALA A 120 5.56 -5.93 -23.17
CA ALA A 120 4.23 -5.49 -23.57
C ALA A 120 3.54 -6.50 -24.49
N GLU A 121 4.26 -7.05 -25.48
CA GLU A 121 3.71 -8.06 -26.41
C GLU A 121 3.34 -9.36 -25.70
N VAL A 122 4.14 -9.76 -24.72
CA VAL A 122 3.84 -10.92 -23.86
C VAL A 122 2.59 -10.66 -23.02
N CYS A 123 2.46 -9.48 -22.41
CA CYS A 123 1.29 -9.08 -21.63
C CYS A 123 0.00 -9.21 -22.47
N LYS A 124 0.02 -8.71 -23.72
CA LYS A 124 -1.10 -8.80 -24.67
C LYS A 124 -1.38 -10.24 -25.08
N THR A 125 -0.36 -10.98 -25.52
CA THR A 125 -0.49 -12.37 -25.97
C THR A 125 -1.07 -13.29 -24.88
N LEU A 126 -0.76 -13.02 -23.63
CA LEU A 126 -1.26 -13.75 -22.48
C LEU A 126 -2.60 -13.22 -21.97
N GLU A 127 -3.16 -12.19 -22.61
CA GLU A 127 -4.41 -11.54 -22.16
C GLU A 127 -4.37 -11.21 -20.65
N ILE A 128 -3.20 -10.71 -20.16
CA ILE A 128 -3.02 -10.36 -18.73
C ILE A 128 -3.90 -9.16 -18.39
N GLU A 129 -3.89 -8.16 -19.26
CA GLU A 129 -4.74 -6.98 -19.24
C GLU A 129 -5.10 -6.57 -20.68
N ASP A 130 -5.94 -5.55 -20.84
CA ASP A 130 -6.23 -4.94 -22.14
C ASP A 130 -4.94 -4.45 -22.83
N ASP A 131 -4.91 -4.49 -24.17
CA ASP A 131 -3.73 -4.13 -24.96
C ASP A 131 -3.17 -2.75 -24.60
N ARG A 132 -4.05 -1.77 -24.38
CA ARG A 132 -3.67 -0.41 -23.98
C ARG A 132 -3.03 -0.39 -22.60
N VAL A 133 -3.58 -1.14 -21.65
CA VAL A 133 -3.03 -1.25 -20.30
C VAL A 133 -1.68 -1.93 -20.33
N CYS A 134 -1.53 -3.01 -21.10
CA CYS A 134 -0.27 -3.72 -21.28
C CYS A 134 0.84 -2.81 -21.83
N ASP A 135 0.54 -2.02 -22.88
CA ASP A 135 1.52 -1.10 -23.48
C ASP A 135 1.98 -0.02 -22.51
N LEU A 136 1.08 0.49 -21.69
CA LEU A 136 1.36 1.62 -20.81
C LEU A 136 2.01 1.20 -19.50
N VAL A 137 1.50 0.15 -18.83
CA VAL A 137 2.01 -0.28 -17.53
C VAL A 137 3.47 -0.73 -17.60
N VAL A 138 3.86 -1.43 -18.67
CA VAL A 138 5.25 -1.87 -18.85
C VAL A 138 6.19 -0.67 -19.03
N ARG A 139 5.74 0.37 -19.73
CA ARG A 139 6.51 1.61 -19.90
C ARG A 139 6.59 2.43 -18.63
N GLU A 140 5.51 2.47 -17.86
CA GLU A 140 5.44 3.18 -16.57
C GLU A 140 6.47 2.66 -15.57
N PHE A 141 6.59 1.33 -15.45
CA PHE A 141 7.51 0.68 -14.50
C PHE A 141 8.90 0.37 -15.07
N LYS A 142 9.17 0.71 -16.34
CA LYS A 142 10.40 0.36 -17.04
C LYS A 142 11.65 0.67 -16.23
N ASP A 143 11.81 1.94 -15.86
CA ASP A 143 13.06 2.42 -15.28
C ASP A 143 13.26 1.86 -13.86
N GLU A 144 12.22 1.84 -13.02
CA GLU A 144 12.30 1.24 -11.70
C GLU A 144 12.70 -0.24 -11.76
N VAL A 145 12.01 -1.03 -12.60
CA VAL A 145 12.27 -2.48 -12.69
C VAL A 145 13.66 -2.76 -13.20
N ILE A 146 14.10 -2.05 -14.24
CA ILE A 146 15.44 -2.25 -14.82
C ILE A 146 16.53 -1.77 -13.85
N ASP A 147 16.36 -0.61 -13.21
CA ASP A 147 17.35 -0.07 -12.29
C ASP A 147 17.47 -0.95 -11.03
N VAL A 148 16.37 -1.41 -10.46
CA VAL A 148 16.41 -2.35 -9.34
C VAL A 148 17.05 -3.68 -9.77
N ALA A 149 16.71 -4.20 -10.96
CA ALA A 149 17.32 -5.40 -11.48
C ALA A 149 18.84 -5.23 -11.68
N THR A 150 19.26 -4.12 -12.28
CA THR A 150 20.67 -3.80 -12.52
C THR A 150 21.47 -3.62 -11.23
N LEU A 151 20.88 -2.94 -10.23
CA LEU A 151 21.57 -2.66 -8.97
C LEU A 151 21.69 -3.89 -8.06
N HIS A 152 20.78 -4.86 -8.14
CA HIS A 152 20.73 -5.95 -7.17
C HIS A 152 20.43 -7.34 -7.70
N TYR A 153 19.46 -7.47 -8.61
CA TYR A 153 19.00 -8.79 -9.06
C TYR A 153 19.92 -9.42 -10.10
N LEU A 154 20.77 -8.62 -10.71
CA LEU A 154 21.71 -9.07 -11.72
C LEU A 154 23.11 -9.34 -11.16
N SER A 155 23.31 -9.27 -9.84
CA SER A 155 24.45 -9.99 -9.28
C SER A 155 24.27 -11.46 -9.70
N PRO A 156 25.17 -12.01 -10.51
CA PRO A 156 25.06 -13.38 -11.03
C PRO A 156 24.80 -14.41 -9.93
N ASP A 157 25.39 -14.19 -8.75
CA ASP A 157 25.22 -15.05 -7.60
C ASP A 157 23.78 -15.05 -7.08
N GLN A 158 23.16 -13.89 -6.93
CA GLN A 158 21.81 -13.77 -6.38
C GLN A 158 20.74 -14.33 -7.32
N VAL A 159 20.83 -14.03 -8.60
CA VAL A 159 19.92 -14.56 -9.61
C VAL A 159 20.06 -16.07 -9.71
N CYS A 160 21.28 -16.56 -9.85
CA CYS A 160 21.51 -17.99 -10.00
C CYS A 160 21.22 -18.76 -8.71
N GLY A 161 21.43 -18.17 -7.54
CA GLY A 161 20.98 -18.72 -6.26
C GLY A 161 19.45 -18.83 -6.17
N THR A 162 18.72 -17.83 -6.70
CA THR A 162 17.25 -17.86 -6.74
C THR A 162 16.72 -18.88 -7.75
N LEU A 163 17.35 -18.99 -8.93
CA LEU A 163 16.91 -19.89 -10.01
C LEU A 163 17.32 -21.36 -9.78
N LEU A 164 18.55 -21.58 -9.33
CA LEU A 164 19.14 -22.92 -9.21
C LEU A 164 19.21 -23.42 -7.76
N GLY A 165 18.85 -22.59 -6.81
CA GLY A 165 18.83 -22.91 -5.39
C GLY A 165 20.15 -22.60 -4.65
N PRO A 166 20.12 -22.77 -3.31
CA PRO A 166 21.21 -22.37 -2.42
C PRO A 166 22.51 -23.20 -2.62
N SER A 167 22.46 -24.28 -3.38
CA SER A 167 23.67 -25.03 -3.80
C SER A 167 24.50 -24.29 -4.83
N CYS A 168 23.91 -23.36 -5.59
CA CYS A 168 24.60 -22.51 -6.56
C CYS A 168 25.14 -21.24 -5.90
N ALA A 169 24.27 -20.50 -5.23
CA ALA A 169 24.62 -19.30 -4.47
C ALA A 169 23.50 -18.99 -3.46
N ILE A 170 23.79 -18.14 -2.48
CA ILE A 170 22.79 -17.72 -1.49
C ILE A 170 21.90 -16.69 -2.17
N PRO A 171 20.56 -16.95 -2.30
CA PRO A 171 19.63 -15.96 -2.80
C PRO A 171 19.63 -14.74 -1.89
N TYR A 172 19.48 -13.56 -2.46
CA TYR A 172 19.33 -12.36 -1.65
C TYR A 172 17.99 -12.38 -0.90
N ASP A 173 18.06 -12.25 0.40
CA ASP A 173 16.86 -12.07 1.23
C ASP A 173 16.72 -10.58 1.60
N TYR A 174 15.90 -9.86 0.81
CA TYR A 174 15.55 -8.47 1.09
C TYR A 174 14.74 -8.29 2.38
N ASN A 175 14.28 -9.39 2.97
CA ASN A 175 13.59 -9.44 4.25
C ASN A 175 14.51 -9.94 5.36
N SER A 176 15.84 -9.82 5.15
CA SER A 176 16.86 -10.23 6.11
C SER A 176 16.64 -9.56 7.47
N ASP A 177 16.90 -10.31 8.54
CA ASP A 177 16.57 -9.88 9.90
C ASP A 177 17.48 -8.72 10.36
N TRP A 178 16.86 -7.63 10.76
CA TRP A 178 17.50 -6.50 11.41
C TRP A 178 16.65 -6.03 12.59
N ASN A 179 17.22 -5.24 13.50
CA ASN A 179 16.50 -4.78 14.67
C ASN A 179 16.84 -3.32 14.96
N VAL A 180 15.80 -2.54 15.32
CA VAL A 180 15.99 -1.21 15.90
C VAL A 180 16.68 -1.30 17.25
N THR A 181 17.44 -0.27 17.60
CA THR A 181 18.14 -0.16 18.87
C THR A 181 17.34 0.70 19.85
N PHE A 182 17.09 0.17 21.04
CA PHE A 182 16.44 0.92 22.11
C PHE A 182 17.46 1.50 23.08
N PRO A 183 17.22 2.71 23.64
CA PRO A 183 18.03 3.23 24.73
C PRO A 183 17.89 2.35 25.97
N ASN A 184 18.96 2.24 26.76
CA ASN A 184 18.98 1.45 27.99
C ASN A 184 18.21 2.16 29.12
N ILE A 185 16.92 2.37 28.91
CA ILE A 185 15.98 2.98 29.85
C ILE A 185 14.85 1.97 30.12
N PRO A 186 14.55 1.63 31.37
CA PRO A 186 13.50 0.69 31.69
C PRO A 186 12.14 1.12 31.12
N LYS A 187 11.39 0.17 30.57
CA LYS A 187 10.00 0.41 30.16
C LYS A 187 9.17 0.81 31.38
N PRO A 188 8.40 1.92 31.32
CA PRO A 188 7.48 2.28 32.39
C PRO A 188 6.42 1.20 32.63
N HIS A 189 6.00 1.08 33.90
CA HIS A 189 4.89 0.16 34.20
C HIS A 189 3.61 0.65 33.52
N MET A 190 2.94 -0.24 32.78
CA MET A 190 1.66 0.09 32.17
C MET A 190 0.58 0.21 33.26
N THR A 191 0.01 1.39 33.38
CA THR A 191 -1.17 1.62 34.20
C THR A 191 -2.39 1.77 33.29
N PRO A 192 -3.54 1.14 33.62
CA PRO A 192 -4.77 1.34 32.86
C PRO A 192 -5.09 2.84 32.77
N VAL A 193 -5.43 3.29 31.55
CA VAL A 193 -5.86 4.68 31.36
C VAL A 193 -7.17 4.88 32.09
N GLN A 194 -7.20 5.83 33.02
CA GLN A 194 -8.42 6.17 33.75
C GLN A 194 -9.37 6.93 32.82
N PRO A 195 -10.68 6.64 32.85
CA PRO A 195 -11.65 7.44 32.11
C PRO A 195 -11.54 8.91 32.54
N PRO A 196 -11.72 9.86 31.59
CA PRO A 196 -11.80 11.27 31.96
C PRO A 196 -12.98 11.52 32.91
N GLN A 197 -12.86 12.52 33.77
CA GLN A 197 -13.98 12.91 34.62
C GLN A 197 -15.15 13.41 33.77
N PRO A 198 -16.41 13.18 34.18
CA PRO A 198 -17.56 13.71 33.48
C PRO A 198 -17.44 15.22 33.23
N GLY A 199 -17.63 15.65 31.98
CA GLY A 199 -17.49 17.05 31.57
C GLY A 199 -16.06 17.50 31.24
N SER A 200 -15.07 16.62 31.29
CA SER A 200 -13.73 16.93 30.75
C SER A 200 -13.80 17.32 29.28
N PRO A 201 -12.96 18.27 28.83
CA PRO A 201 -12.89 18.62 27.41
C PRO A 201 -12.55 17.42 26.54
N THR A 202 -13.14 17.36 25.36
CA THR A 202 -12.82 16.37 24.31
C THR A 202 -12.50 17.07 23.01
N LEU A 203 -11.80 16.40 22.11
CA LEU A 203 -11.55 16.88 20.75
C LEU A 203 -12.18 15.90 19.73
N ARG A 204 -12.64 16.47 18.62
CA ARG A 204 -13.22 15.73 17.51
C ARG A 204 -12.22 15.67 16.36
N VAL A 205 -11.78 14.47 16.03
CA VAL A 205 -10.77 14.21 14.99
C VAL A 205 -11.44 13.53 13.80
N LEU A 206 -11.49 14.24 12.68
CA LEU A 206 -11.91 13.64 11.41
C LEU A 206 -10.79 12.75 10.87
N HIS A 207 -11.13 11.55 10.44
CA HIS A 207 -10.25 10.66 9.70
C HIS A 207 -10.82 10.38 8.32
N ILE A 208 -10.09 10.79 7.29
CA ILE A 208 -10.34 10.51 5.88
C ILE A 208 -9.15 9.76 5.30
N SER A 209 -9.39 8.82 4.41
CA SER A 209 -8.38 7.95 3.79
C SER A 209 -8.84 7.48 2.43
N ASP A 210 -7.90 7.04 1.61
CA ASP A 210 -8.17 6.33 0.37
C ASP A 210 -9.20 7.11 -0.48
N LEU A 211 -8.83 8.32 -0.86
CA LEU A 211 -9.73 9.23 -1.58
C LEU A 211 -9.88 8.82 -3.03
N HIS A 212 -8.81 8.34 -3.65
CA HIS A 212 -8.75 7.86 -5.04
C HIS A 212 -9.60 8.70 -6.00
N ILE A 213 -9.28 10.01 -6.08
CA ILE A 213 -10.06 10.95 -6.88
C ILE A 213 -9.72 10.77 -8.35
N ASP A 214 -10.69 10.34 -9.15
CA ASP A 214 -10.54 10.26 -10.60
C ASP A 214 -11.14 11.51 -11.27
N LEU A 215 -10.26 12.36 -11.81
CA LEU A 215 -10.66 13.57 -12.55
C LEU A 215 -11.27 13.26 -13.92
N MET A 216 -11.16 12.02 -14.39
CA MET A 216 -11.78 11.56 -15.64
C MET A 216 -13.09 10.83 -15.41
N TYR A 217 -13.54 10.67 -14.15
CA TYR A 217 -14.83 10.06 -13.86
C TYR A 217 -15.95 10.77 -14.59
N GLU A 218 -16.71 10.02 -15.37
CA GLU A 218 -17.82 10.55 -16.17
C GLU A 218 -19.11 9.76 -15.86
N PRO A 219 -20.12 10.40 -15.23
CA PRO A 219 -21.42 9.75 -15.02
C PRO A 219 -22.04 9.26 -16.33
N GLY A 220 -22.49 8.01 -16.34
CA GLY A 220 -23.08 7.39 -17.53
C GLY A 220 -22.10 6.72 -18.47
N SER A 221 -20.79 6.84 -18.27
CA SER A 221 -19.77 6.12 -19.03
C SER A 221 -19.77 4.61 -18.74
N ASN A 222 -19.01 3.85 -19.51
CA ASN A 222 -18.88 2.41 -19.31
C ASN A 222 -18.19 2.08 -17.99
N ALA A 223 -18.88 1.39 -17.10
CA ALA A 223 -18.36 0.95 -15.80
C ALA A 223 -17.89 -0.52 -15.81
N GLU A 224 -17.93 -1.19 -16.97
CA GLU A 224 -17.46 -2.55 -17.21
C GLU A 224 -16.63 -2.56 -18.50
N CYS A 225 -15.63 -1.68 -18.55
CA CYS A 225 -14.82 -1.41 -19.74
C CYS A 225 -13.78 -2.51 -20.05
N GLY A 226 -13.53 -3.42 -19.10
CA GLY A 226 -12.51 -4.48 -19.24
C GLY A 226 -11.15 -4.09 -18.66
N GLU A 227 -10.92 -2.81 -18.36
CA GLU A 227 -9.69 -2.33 -17.73
C GLU A 227 -9.76 -2.36 -16.18
N PRO A 228 -8.61 -2.25 -15.49
CA PRO A 228 -8.59 -2.24 -14.02
C PRO A 228 -9.33 -1.05 -13.38
N LEU A 229 -9.46 0.07 -14.10
CA LEU A 229 -10.25 1.23 -13.71
C LEU A 229 -11.10 1.68 -14.90
N CYS A 230 -12.42 1.74 -14.68
CA CYS A 230 -13.44 2.17 -15.63
C CYS A 230 -14.15 3.45 -15.14
N CYS A 231 -15.32 3.73 -15.67
CA CYS A 231 -16.13 4.91 -15.36
C CYS A 231 -15.53 6.24 -15.84
N ARG A 232 -14.64 6.20 -16.80
CA ARG A 232 -13.89 7.34 -17.29
C ARG A 232 -14.43 7.86 -18.61
N SER A 233 -14.22 9.13 -18.90
CA SER A 233 -14.70 9.79 -20.14
C SER A 233 -14.20 9.14 -21.43
N ASN A 234 -13.09 8.42 -21.38
CA ASN A 234 -12.51 7.69 -22.51
C ASN A 234 -12.96 6.23 -22.63
N ASP A 235 -13.79 5.72 -21.71
CA ASP A 235 -14.27 4.32 -21.74
C ASP A 235 -15.53 4.16 -22.61
N GLY A 236 -16.02 5.27 -23.17
CA GLY A 236 -17.20 5.28 -24.03
C GLY A 236 -18.52 4.99 -23.31
N PRO A 237 -19.60 4.78 -24.06
CA PRO A 237 -20.91 4.45 -23.50
C PRO A 237 -20.95 3.00 -23.00
N PRO A 238 -21.85 2.69 -22.03
CA PRO A 238 -22.04 1.33 -21.56
C PRO A 238 -22.56 0.41 -22.69
N ALA A 239 -22.30 -0.89 -22.56
CA ALA A 239 -22.80 -1.87 -23.49
C ALA A 239 -24.37 -1.84 -23.54
N PRO A 240 -24.98 -2.15 -24.69
CA PRO A 240 -26.45 -2.16 -24.83
C PRO A 240 -27.13 -3.03 -23.73
N GLY A 241 -28.05 -2.43 -22.98
CA GLY A 241 -28.77 -3.11 -21.90
C GLY A 241 -28.08 -3.08 -20.55
N THR A 242 -26.87 -2.51 -20.41
CA THR A 242 -26.18 -2.29 -19.14
C THR A 242 -26.32 -0.85 -18.68
N LYS A 243 -26.15 -0.62 -17.36
CA LYS A 243 -26.18 0.73 -16.79
C LYS A 243 -24.77 1.33 -16.83
N GLY A 244 -24.70 2.59 -17.21
CA GLY A 244 -23.47 3.37 -17.09
C GLY A 244 -23.11 3.69 -15.65
N ALA A 245 -21.97 4.36 -15.47
CA ALA A 245 -21.46 4.81 -14.20
C ALA A 245 -22.48 5.68 -13.43
N GLY A 246 -22.61 5.45 -12.15
CA GLY A 246 -23.50 6.23 -11.29
C GLY A 246 -23.01 7.68 -11.12
N LYS A 247 -23.90 8.61 -10.86
CA LYS A 247 -23.54 10.03 -10.67
C LYS A 247 -22.66 10.25 -9.43
N TRP A 248 -22.96 9.54 -8.36
CA TRP A 248 -22.30 9.68 -7.06
C TRP A 248 -21.22 8.62 -6.81
N GLY A 249 -20.84 7.86 -7.83
CA GLY A 249 -19.90 6.76 -7.76
C GLY A 249 -20.52 5.43 -8.19
N ASP A 250 -19.68 4.41 -8.28
CA ASP A 250 -20.11 3.08 -8.71
C ASP A 250 -19.34 2.00 -7.93
N PHE A 251 -19.99 0.85 -7.64
CA PHE A 251 -19.35 -0.27 -6.94
C PHE A 251 -18.50 -1.17 -7.83
N ARG A 252 -18.58 -0.97 -9.14
CA ARG A 252 -17.75 -1.69 -10.11
C ARG A 252 -16.32 -1.15 -10.09
N THR A 253 -15.52 -1.39 -11.09
CA THR A 253 -14.12 -0.96 -11.15
C THR A 253 -13.97 0.55 -11.35
N CYS A 254 -14.47 1.35 -10.43
CA CYS A 254 -14.54 2.82 -10.53
C CYS A 254 -14.07 3.49 -9.25
N ASP A 255 -13.45 4.63 -9.41
CA ASP A 255 -12.93 5.47 -8.32
C ASP A 255 -13.87 6.63 -7.96
N VAL A 256 -13.41 7.53 -7.11
CA VAL A 256 -14.22 8.63 -6.56
C VAL A 256 -14.35 9.76 -7.58
N SER A 257 -15.59 10.12 -7.90
CA SER A 257 -15.84 11.34 -8.67
C SER A 257 -15.54 12.59 -7.83
N LEU A 258 -15.10 13.65 -8.48
CA LEU A 258 -14.86 14.93 -7.81
C LEU A 258 -16.14 15.49 -7.15
N ASP A 259 -17.33 15.18 -7.68
CA ASP A 259 -18.62 15.58 -7.11
C ASP A 259 -18.91 14.83 -5.82
N LEU A 260 -18.64 13.53 -5.75
CA LEU A 260 -18.74 12.77 -4.49
C LEU A 260 -17.78 13.34 -3.44
N MET A 261 -16.52 13.59 -3.81
CA MET A 261 -15.53 14.16 -2.88
C MET A 261 -15.99 15.52 -2.33
N LYS A 262 -16.40 16.45 -3.19
CA LYS A 262 -16.93 17.75 -2.77
C LYS A 262 -18.14 17.62 -1.87
N ASN A 263 -19.08 16.73 -2.21
CA ASN A 263 -20.28 16.48 -1.40
C ASN A 263 -19.90 15.94 -0.02
N THR A 264 -18.94 15.03 0.05
CA THR A 264 -18.41 14.48 1.31
C THR A 264 -17.89 15.59 2.21
N LEU A 265 -16.97 16.42 1.71
CA LEU A 265 -16.37 17.50 2.49
C LEU A 265 -17.38 18.56 2.91
N GLU A 266 -18.30 18.91 2.01
CA GLU A 266 -19.39 19.86 2.31
C GLU A 266 -20.31 19.34 3.42
N ASN A 267 -20.69 18.05 3.35
CA ASN A 267 -21.51 17.43 4.41
C ASN A 267 -20.78 17.43 5.74
N ILE A 268 -19.50 17.01 5.77
CA ILE A 268 -18.72 16.99 7.01
C ILE A 268 -18.62 18.39 7.61
N ALA A 269 -18.26 19.39 6.81
CA ALA A 269 -18.12 20.78 7.25
C ALA A 269 -19.44 21.36 7.83
N LYS A 270 -20.60 20.93 7.31
CA LYS A 270 -21.92 21.37 7.80
C LYS A 270 -22.41 20.63 9.04
N THR A 271 -22.01 19.38 9.21
CA THR A 271 -22.64 18.48 10.20
C THR A 271 -21.72 18.07 11.35
N GLN A 272 -20.41 18.18 11.17
CA GLN A 272 -19.43 17.75 12.16
C GLN A 272 -18.65 18.94 12.70
N LYS A 273 -18.46 18.95 14.03
CA LYS A 273 -17.39 19.75 14.62
C LYS A 273 -16.08 18.99 14.45
N VAL A 274 -15.10 19.62 13.81
CA VAL A 274 -13.77 19.04 13.57
C VAL A 274 -12.72 19.95 14.19
N ASP A 275 -11.94 19.43 15.14
CA ASP A 275 -10.86 20.16 15.77
C ASP A 275 -9.54 20.04 14.97
N PHE A 276 -9.28 18.87 14.38
CA PHE A 276 -8.23 18.62 13.39
C PHE A 276 -8.52 17.35 12.55
N ILE A 277 -7.74 17.13 11.50
CA ILE A 277 -7.99 16.08 10.51
C ILE A 277 -6.75 15.16 10.42
N TYR A 278 -6.97 13.85 10.45
CA TYR A 278 -6.03 12.84 9.98
C TYR A 278 -6.38 12.48 8.54
N MET A 279 -5.41 12.60 7.63
CA MET A 279 -5.53 12.20 6.24
C MET A 279 -4.48 11.14 5.95
N THR A 280 -4.90 9.91 5.81
CA THR A 280 -3.97 8.77 5.76
C THR A 280 -3.65 8.28 4.34
N GLY A 281 -3.64 9.20 3.36
CA GLY A 281 -3.06 8.97 2.03
C GLY A 281 -4.01 8.38 1.00
N ASP A 282 -3.44 7.99 -0.11
CA ASP A 282 -4.07 7.48 -1.33
C ASP A 282 -5.08 8.48 -1.92
N LEU A 283 -4.55 9.61 -2.38
CA LEU A 283 -5.34 10.68 -3.01
C LEU A 283 -5.63 10.41 -4.49
N PRO A 284 -4.65 9.92 -5.32
CA PRO A 284 -4.85 9.68 -6.74
C PRO A 284 -5.64 8.40 -7.05
N ALA A 285 -6.22 8.38 -8.25
CA ALA A 285 -6.99 7.25 -8.77
C ALA A 285 -6.13 6.02 -9.08
N HIS A 286 -6.78 4.88 -9.36
CA HIS A 286 -6.13 3.59 -9.64
C HIS A 286 -5.72 3.41 -11.12
N ASN A 287 -5.63 4.45 -11.92
CA ASN A 287 -5.12 4.35 -13.31
C ASN A 287 -3.59 4.22 -13.36
N VAL A 288 -3.04 3.27 -12.61
CA VAL A 288 -1.60 3.08 -12.34
C VAL A 288 -0.74 2.77 -13.56
N TRP A 289 -1.34 2.55 -14.73
CA TRP A 289 -0.63 2.27 -15.98
C TRP A 289 -0.30 3.52 -16.81
N ASN A 290 -0.81 4.69 -16.42
CA ASN A 290 -0.61 5.93 -17.18
C ASN A 290 -0.62 7.19 -16.30
N GLN A 291 -0.17 7.07 -15.08
CA GLN A 291 0.00 8.20 -14.17
C GLN A 291 1.34 8.89 -14.41
N THR A 292 1.36 10.20 -14.22
CA THR A 292 2.59 10.99 -14.25
C THR A 292 2.81 11.69 -12.91
N ARG A 293 4.05 12.05 -12.61
CA ARG A 293 4.37 12.90 -11.45
C ARG A 293 3.55 14.18 -11.43
N SER A 294 3.31 14.77 -12.62
CA SER A 294 2.46 15.97 -12.75
C SER A 294 1.01 15.71 -12.34
N ASP A 295 0.46 14.54 -12.67
CA ASP A 295 -0.91 14.17 -12.26
C ASP A 295 -0.98 14.01 -10.74
N GLN A 296 0.01 13.37 -10.12
CA GLN A 296 0.09 13.22 -8.67
C GLN A 296 0.15 14.57 -7.95
N LEU A 297 1.01 15.47 -8.41
CA LEU A 297 1.13 16.83 -7.86
C LEU A 297 -0.16 17.64 -8.00
N LYS A 298 -0.86 17.49 -9.11
CA LYS A 298 -2.15 18.16 -9.35
C LYS A 298 -3.21 17.68 -8.35
N ILE A 299 -3.28 16.39 -8.08
CA ILE A 299 -4.21 15.82 -7.08
C ILE A 299 -3.84 16.29 -5.67
N LEU A 300 -2.57 16.23 -5.30
CA LEU A 300 -2.07 16.70 -4.00
C LEU A 300 -2.47 18.16 -3.74
N ASP A 301 -2.22 19.03 -4.71
CA ASP A 301 -2.52 20.45 -4.60
C ASP A 301 -4.04 20.71 -4.54
N MET A 302 -4.81 20.02 -5.37
CA MET A 302 -6.28 20.13 -5.39
C MET A 302 -6.90 19.67 -4.07
N VAL A 303 -6.47 18.54 -3.49
CA VAL A 303 -6.98 18.05 -2.20
C VAL A 303 -6.61 19.02 -1.09
N THR A 304 -5.39 19.56 -1.10
CA THR A 304 -4.97 20.60 -0.16
C THR A 304 -5.91 21.81 -0.22
N ASP A 305 -6.21 22.31 -1.42
CA ASP A 305 -7.13 23.45 -1.61
C ASP A 305 -8.56 23.15 -1.18
N LEU A 306 -9.06 21.95 -1.47
CA LEU A 306 -10.40 21.54 -1.01
C LEU A 306 -10.48 21.51 0.52
N LEU A 307 -9.49 20.94 1.20
CA LEU A 307 -9.49 20.90 2.66
C LEU A 307 -9.36 22.29 3.28
N MET A 308 -8.49 23.15 2.75
CA MET A 308 -8.40 24.55 3.19
C MET A 308 -9.72 25.31 3.00
N LYS A 309 -10.44 25.03 1.89
CA LYS A 309 -11.73 25.66 1.58
C LYS A 309 -12.84 25.23 2.53
N TYR A 310 -12.97 23.91 2.77
CA TYR A 310 -14.08 23.38 3.56
C TYR A 310 -13.82 23.43 5.07
N PHE A 311 -12.56 23.44 5.50
CA PHE A 311 -12.13 23.46 6.90
C PHE A 311 -11.13 24.60 7.17
N PRO A 312 -11.53 25.88 6.98
CA PRO A 312 -10.63 26.99 7.15
C PRO A 312 -10.10 27.07 8.59
N GLY A 313 -8.77 27.12 8.74
CA GLY A 313 -8.10 27.19 10.03
C GLY A 313 -7.98 25.87 10.79
N VAL A 314 -8.55 24.78 10.28
CA VAL A 314 -8.38 23.44 10.86
C VAL A 314 -7.03 22.86 10.38
N LYS A 315 -6.23 22.34 11.31
CA LYS A 315 -4.97 21.67 10.98
C LYS A 315 -5.23 20.27 10.43
N VAL A 316 -4.52 19.91 9.38
CA VAL A 316 -4.51 18.56 8.81
C VAL A 316 -3.16 17.93 9.08
N TYR A 317 -3.16 16.67 9.50
CA TYR A 317 -1.96 15.85 9.65
C TYR A 317 -1.99 14.75 8.58
N PRO A 318 -1.36 14.99 7.41
CA PRO A 318 -1.38 14.04 6.30
C PRO A 318 -0.30 12.98 6.42
N THR A 319 -0.53 11.83 5.81
CA THR A 319 0.49 10.82 5.50
C THR A 319 0.51 10.52 4.01
N LEU A 320 1.60 9.94 3.52
CA LEU A 320 1.71 9.45 2.16
C LEU A 320 1.13 8.02 2.07
N GLY A 321 0.22 7.80 1.13
CA GLY A 321 -0.18 6.48 0.70
C GLY A 321 0.75 5.92 -0.37
N ASN A 322 0.43 4.76 -0.88
CA ASN A 322 1.24 4.13 -1.91
C ASN A 322 0.89 4.61 -3.33
N HIS A 323 -0.24 5.26 -3.50
CA HIS A 323 -0.65 5.87 -4.77
C HIS A 323 -0.14 7.30 -4.97
N GLU A 324 0.50 7.95 -4.00
CA GLU A 324 1.08 9.29 -4.16
C GLU A 324 2.30 9.30 -5.10
N SER A 325 3.02 8.19 -5.26
CA SER A 325 4.14 8.10 -6.20
C SER A 325 3.70 7.73 -7.63
N ALA A 326 4.53 8.08 -8.60
CA ALA A 326 4.45 7.64 -9.99
C ALA A 326 5.83 7.14 -10.46
N PRO A 327 5.95 5.81 -10.72
CA PRO A 327 4.93 4.74 -10.64
C PRO A 327 4.36 4.50 -9.25
N VAL A 328 3.16 3.89 -9.18
CA VAL A 328 2.56 3.50 -7.90
C VAL A 328 3.48 2.57 -7.10
N ASN A 329 3.51 2.72 -5.77
CA ASN A 329 4.40 1.98 -4.85
C ASN A 329 5.90 2.30 -4.98
N SER A 330 6.32 3.18 -5.90
CA SER A 330 7.72 3.52 -6.14
C SER A 330 8.21 4.57 -5.14
N PHE A 331 8.72 4.13 -4.00
CA PHE A 331 9.27 4.99 -2.96
C PHE A 331 10.76 4.66 -2.72
N PRO A 332 11.65 5.14 -3.58
CA PRO A 332 13.08 4.92 -3.44
C PRO A 332 13.63 5.57 -2.17
N PRO A 333 14.43 4.84 -1.36
CA PRO A 333 15.14 5.40 -0.21
C PRO A 333 16.10 6.52 -0.61
N GLU A 334 16.52 7.36 0.35
CA GLU A 334 17.33 8.58 0.12
C GLU A 334 18.68 8.33 -0.62
N PHE A 335 19.20 7.11 -0.61
CA PHE A 335 20.42 6.77 -1.34
C PHE A 335 20.21 6.65 -2.87
N ILE A 336 18.96 6.55 -3.34
CA ILE A 336 18.62 6.62 -4.76
C ILE A 336 18.52 8.08 -5.16
N THR A 337 19.35 8.49 -6.11
CA THR A 337 19.50 9.88 -6.54
C THR A 337 19.17 10.06 -8.03
N GLY A 338 19.13 11.31 -8.49
CA GLY A 338 18.78 11.63 -9.89
C GLY A 338 17.29 11.53 -10.16
N ASP A 339 16.95 11.13 -11.37
CA ASP A 339 15.55 11.13 -11.85
C ASP A 339 14.66 10.11 -11.13
N GLN A 340 15.24 9.06 -10.56
CA GLN A 340 14.52 8.06 -9.78
C GLN A 340 14.27 8.49 -8.32
N SER A 341 14.86 9.59 -7.86
CA SER A 341 14.66 10.09 -6.48
C SER A 341 13.22 10.54 -6.25
N GLU A 342 12.69 10.31 -5.03
CA GLU A 342 11.33 10.74 -4.61
C GLU A 342 11.30 12.21 -4.14
N LYS A 343 12.37 12.97 -4.31
CA LYS A 343 12.44 14.40 -3.92
C LYS A 343 11.33 15.25 -4.49
N TRP A 344 10.92 14.98 -5.73
CA TRP A 344 9.85 15.71 -6.41
C TRP A 344 8.54 15.70 -5.60
N LEU A 345 8.18 14.55 -5.01
CA LEU A 345 6.97 14.41 -4.18
C LEU A 345 7.17 15.05 -2.80
N TYR A 346 8.31 14.78 -2.14
CA TYR A 346 8.58 15.31 -0.81
C TYR A 346 8.69 16.84 -0.80
N GLU A 347 9.29 17.44 -1.82
CA GLU A 347 9.34 18.89 -2.02
C GLU A 347 7.94 19.49 -2.23
N ALA A 348 7.09 18.83 -3.01
CA ALA A 348 5.70 19.23 -3.20
C ALA A 348 4.89 19.14 -1.91
N CYS A 349 5.08 18.07 -1.12
CA CYS A 349 4.45 17.95 0.20
C CYS A 349 4.89 19.08 1.15
N VAL A 350 6.16 19.42 1.18
CA VAL A 350 6.66 20.56 1.95
C VAL A 350 6.00 21.87 1.48
N SER A 351 5.94 22.11 0.17
CA SER A 351 5.30 23.29 -0.39
C SER A 351 3.81 23.36 -0.02
N SER A 352 3.07 22.24 -0.17
CA SER A 352 1.62 22.21 0.08
C SER A 352 1.29 22.21 1.59
N TRP A 353 1.97 21.42 2.41
CA TRP A 353 1.56 21.18 3.80
C TRP A 353 2.24 22.07 4.82
N ILE A 354 3.43 22.62 4.50
CA ILE A 354 4.16 23.55 5.37
C ILE A 354 4.02 25.00 4.89
N GLU A 355 4.29 25.24 3.60
CA GLU A 355 4.44 26.60 3.10
C GLU A 355 3.09 27.22 2.67
N LYS A 356 2.21 26.45 1.99
CA LYS A 356 0.92 26.92 1.50
C LYS A 356 -0.18 26.89 2.58
N SER A 357 -0.36 25.74 3.25
CA SER A 357 -1.49 25.51 4.16
C SER A 357 -1.17 25.80 5.63
N ASP A 358 0.10 25.90 5.98
CA ASP A 358 0.57 26.03 7.38
C ASP A 358 0.02 24.91 8.29
N TRP A 359 -0.21 23.71 7.75
CA TRP A 359 -0.68 22.57 8.54
C TRP A 359 0.41 22.02 9.45
N LEU A 360 1.64 21.95 8.93
CA LEU A 360 2.80 21.42 9.62
C LEU A 360 3.80 22.53 9.97
N PRO A 361 4.52 22.41 11.09
CA PRO A 361 5.55 23.37 11.47
C PRO A 361 6.79 23.21 10.57
N LYS A 362 7.57 24.29 10.44
CA LYS A 362 8.83 24.29 9.68
C LYS A 362 9.83 23.24 10.15
N SER A 363 9.77 22.83 11.43
CA SER A 363 10.61 21.76 11.98
C SER A 363 10.38 20.39 11.35
N ALA A 364 9.21 20.16 10.75
CA ALA A 364 8.91 18.92 10.02
C ALA A 364 9.65 18.79 8.67
N LYS A 365 10.18 19.90 8.13
CA LYS A 365 10.74 19.97 6.78
C LYS A 365 11.89 18.98 6.55
N GLU A 366 12.78 18.82 7.53
CA GLU A 366 13.97 17.97 7.36
C GLU A 366 13.59 16.50 7.13
N THR A 367 12.74 15.94 7.99
CA THR A 367 12.32 14.54 7.90
C THR A 367 11.35 14.30 6.74
N MET A 368 10.52 15.30 6.41
CA MET A 368 9.70 15.26 5.20
C MET A 368 10.53 15.14 3.93
N LEU A 369 11.61 15.91 3.81
CA LEU A 369 12.51 15.86 2.64
C LEU A 369 13.36 14.59 2.60
N ARG A 370 13.62 13.96 3.75
CA ARG A 370 14.39 12.71 3.83
C ARG A 370 13.59 11.51 3.37
N GLY A 371 12.36 11.32 3.86
CA GLY A 371 11.60 10.11 3.62
C GLY A 371 10.08 10.27 3.78
N GLY A 372 9.54 11.48 3.74
CA GLY A 372 8.10 11.73 3.80
C GLY A 372 7.46 11.48 5.17
N TYR A 373 8.21 11.54 6.26
CA TYR A 373 7.74 11.33 7.63
C TYR A 373 8.02 12.55 8.52
N TYR A 374 7.25 12.71 9.63
CA TYR A 374 7.39 13.86 10.53
C TYR A 374 6.74 13.62 11.89
N ASP A 375 7.02 14.51 12.84
CA ASP A 375 6.29 14.64 14.09
C ASP A 375 5.91 16.09 14.40
N VAL A 376 4.83 16.26 15.15
CA VAL A 376 4.31 17.58 15.56
C VAL A 376 3.83 17.53 17.01
N LEU A 377 4.32 18.43 17.83
CA LEU A 377 3.71 18.71 19.15
C LEU A 377 2.45 19.55 18.93
N VAL A 378 1.29 18.89 18.99
CA VAL A 378 -0.02 19.52 18.72
C VAL A 378 -0.48 20.36 19.89
N TYR A 379 -0.36 19.82 21.08
CA TYR A 379 -0.64 20.48 22.36
C TYR A 379 0.43 20.09 23.39
N PRO A 380 0.65 20.87 24.45
CA PRO A 380 1.50 20.42 25.54
C PRO A 380 1.04 19.04 26.05
N GLY A 381 1.91 18.06 25.95
CA GLY A 381 1.63 16.67 26.31
C GLY A 381 0.97 15.80 25.24
N PHE A 382 0.79 16.32 24.02
CA PHE A 382 0.23 15.57 22.92
C PHE A 382 0.99 15.78 21.59
N ARG A 383 1.46 14.70 21.01
CA ARG A 383 2.22 14.65 19.77
C ARG A 383 1.54 13.76 18.72
N VAL A 384 1.58 14.18 17.49
CA VAL A 384 1.24 13.36 16.31
C VAL A 384 2.54 13.01 15.60
N VAL A 385 2.69 11.75 15.22
CA VAL A 385 3.77 11.21 14.39
C VAL A 385 3.16 10.65 13.12
N SER A 386 3.65 11.07 11.98
CA SER A 386 3.28 10.52 10.67
C SER A 386 4.44 9.71 10.10
N LEU A 387 4.16 8.48 9.72
CA LEU A 387 5.11 7.57 9.07
C LEU A 387 4.81 7.45 7.59
N ASN A 388 5.84 7.39 6.77
CA ASN A 388 5.74 6.91 5.40
C ASN A 388 5.81 5.37 5.42
N ALA A 389 4.65 4.72 5.45
CA ALA A 389 4.55 3.26 5.51
C ALA A 389 5.12 2.55 4.26
N ASN A 390 5.39 3.30 3.17
CA ASN A 390 6.04 2.77 1.98
C ASN A 390 7.49 2.32 2.22
N ALA A 391 8.12 2.75 3.31
CA ALA A 391 9.40 2.21 3.81
C ALA A 391 9.31 0.73 4.23
N GLY A 392 8.12 0.16 4.32
CA GLY A 392 7.88 -1.27 4.58
C GLY A 392 7.01 -1.94 3.52
N ASN A 393 6.57 -1.23 2.49
CA ASN A 393 5.63 -1.74 1.50
C ASN A 393 6.21 -2.92 0.71
N THR A 394 5.52 -4.06 0.72
CA THR A 394 5.93 -5.28 0.00
C THR A 394 5.97 -5.11 -1.52
N GLN A 395 5.32 -4.07 -2.04
CA GLN A 395 5.27 -3.72 -3.47
C GLN A 395 6.27 -2.62 -3.85
N ASN A 396 6.99 -2.03 -2.91
CA ASN A 396 8.07 -1.10 -3.18
C ASN A 396 9.33 -1.86 -3.63
N TRP A 397 9.60 -1.88 -4.92
CA TRP A 397 10.70 -2.63 -5.51
C TRP A 397 12.06 -2.17 -5.05
N TRP A 398 12.23 -0.89 -4.75
CA TRP A 398 13.48 -0.32 -4.25
C TRP A 398 13.96 -0.98 -2.95
N LEU A 399 13.03 -1.50 -2.12
CA LEU A 399 13.39 -2.22 -0.90
C LEU A 399 14.09 -3.56 -1.16
N ARG A 400 14.05 -4.05 -2.38
CA ARG A 400 14.83 -5.22 -2.79
C ARG A 400 16.33 -4.92 -2.81
N ILE A 401 16.71 -3.64 -2.96
CA ILE A 401 18.08 -3.18 -2.87
C ILE A 401 18.57 -3.19 -1.42
N ASN A 402 17.84 -2.54 -0.53
CA ASN A 402 18.10 -2.52 0.90
C ASN A 402 16.82 -2.19 1.65
N ALA A 403 16.33 -3.13 2.45
CA ALA A 403 15.14 -2.96 3.29
C ALA A 403 15.50 -2.67 4.76
N THR A 404 16.77 -2.43 5.07
CA THR A 404 17.23 -2.16 6.44
C THR A 404 16.90 -0.72 6.83
N ASP A 405 15.81 -0.55 7.56
CA ASP A 405 15.32 0.74 8.07
C ASP A 405 15.44 1.88 7.05
N PRO A 406 14.71 1.83 5.92
CA PRO A 406 14.82 2.85 4.90
C PRO A 406 14.64 4.25 5.48
N ASP A 407 15.53 5.17 5.07
CA ASP A 407 15.58 6.55 5.53
C ASP A 407 15.74 6.71 7.06
N ALA A 408 16.18 5.64 7.74
CA ALA A 408 16.33 5.52 9.20
C ALA A 408 15.03 5.83 9.97
N GLN A 409 13.86 5.57 9.37
CA GLN A 409 12.57 6.01 9.87
C GLN A 409 12.17 5.34 11.19
N LEU A 410 12.34 4.01 11.33
CA LEU A 410 11.96 3.32 12.56
C LEU A 410 12.92 3.63 13.72
N GLN A 411 14.21 3.80 13.43
CA GLN A 411 15.16 4.25 14.44
C GLN A 411 14.87 5.70 14.89
N TRP A 412 14.47 6.58 13.97
CA TRP A 412 13.98 7.92 14.29
C TRP A 412 12.71 7.86 15.15
N LEU A 413 11.74 6.98 14.82
CA LEU A 413 10.53 6.79 15.63
C LEU A 413 10.87 6.39 17.08
N VAL A 414 11.85 5.51 17.27
CA VAL A 414 12.35 5.17 18.63
C VAL A 414 12.81 6.43 19.37
N SER A 415 13.54 7.31 18.70
CA SER A 415 14.07 8.55 19.29
C SER A 415 12.94 9.52 19.68
N VAL A 416 11.95 9.70 18.81
CA VAL A 416 10.77 10.55 19.05
C VAL A 416 9.96 10.01 20.23
N LEU A 417 9.68 8.71 20.23
CA LEU A 417 8.89 8.08 21.31
C LEU A 417 9.61 8.11 22.66
N GLN A 418 10.95 7.97 22.66
CA GLN A 418 11.73 8.10 23.89
C GLN A 418 11.72 9.53 24.42
N ALA A 419 11.82 10.52 23.54
CA ALA A 419 11.71 11.94 23.94
C ALA A 419 10.30 12.24 24.49
N ALA A 420 9.25 11.76 23.82
CA ALA A 420 7.87 11.90 24.26
C ALA A 420 7.62 11.22 25.63
N GLU A 421 8.13 10.00 25.82
CA GLU A 421 8.06 9.30 27.12
C GLU A 421 8.73 10.10 28.24
N THR A 422 9.91 10.64 27.99
CA THR A 422 10.66 11.45 28.93
C THR A 422 9.91 12.75 29.28
N ALA A 423 9.31 13.38 28.27
CA ALA A 423 8.49 14.59 28.43
C ALA A 423 7.07 14.31 28.95
N LYS A 424 6.70 13.03 29.16
CA LYS A 424 5.34 12.58 29.54
C LYS A 424 4.27 12.98 28.52
N GLU A 425 4.65 13.09 27.27
CA GLU A 425 3.73 13.29 26.16
C GLU A 425 3.05 11.96 25.79
N LYS A 426 1.86 12.06 25.20
CA LYS A 426 1.16 10.96 24.54
C LYS A 426 1.24 11.13 23.03
N VAL A 427 1.24 10.02 22.33
CA VAL A 427 1.51 10.01 20.89
C VAL A 427 0.39 9.30 20.14
N HIS A 428 -0.12 9.95 19.10
CA HIS A 428 -0.86 9.30 18.03
C HIS A 428 0.05 9.06 16.84
N ILE A 429 0.04 7.85 16.30
CA ILE A 429 0.80 7.47 15.11
C ILE A 429 -0.15 7.39 13.92
N LEU A 430 0.23 8.01 12.81
CA LEU A 430 -0.45 7.93 11.53
C LEU A 430 0.44 7.17 10.55
N GLY A 431 -0.17 6.39 9.69
CA GLY A 431 0.46 5.74 8.56
C GLY A 431 -0.61 5.41 7.51
N HIS A 432 -0.22 4.95 6.34
CA HIS A 432 -1.17 4.52 5.33
C HIS A 432 -1.35 3.00 5.36
N ILE A 433 -0.33 2.26 4.98
CA ILE A 433 -0.36 0.78 4.95
C ILE A 433 -0.32 0.26 6.39
N PRO A 434 -1.32 -0.53 6.84
CA PRO A 434 -1.32 -1.11 8.18
C PRO A 434 -0.09 -1.99 8.42
N PRO A 435 0.47 -2.02 9.64
CA PRO A 435 1.70 -2.75 9.92
C PRO A 435 1.66 -4.24 9.53
N SER A 436 0.50 -4.88 9.59
CA SER A 436 0.31 -6.28 9.20
C SER A 436 0.43 -6.54 7.68
N GLN A 437 0.51 -5.51 6.85
CA GLN A 437 0.64 -5.62 5.40
C GLN A 437 2.01 -5.17 4.86
N ASN A 438 2.90 -4.78 5.75
CA ASN A 438 4.28 -4.42 5.41
C ASN A 438 5.22 -5.65 5.37
N LEU A 439 6.46 -5.46 4.94
CA LEU A 439 7.53 -6.46 5.02
C LEU A 439 7.62 -7.04 6.44
N ALA A 440 7.77 -8.35 6.56
CA ALA A 440 7.75 -9.02 7.85
C ALA A 440 8.81 -8.47 8.83
N VAL A 441 10.00 -8.14 8.33
CA VAL A 441 11.07 -7.55 9.16
C VAL A 441 10.75 -6.13 9.61
N TRP A 442 10.19 -5.30 8.75
CA TRP A 442 9.73 -3.94 9.11
C TRP A 442 8.62 -4.01 10.15
N SER A 443 7.61 -4.84 9.91
CA SER A 443 6.47 -5.04 10.80
C SER A 443 6.88 -5.59 12.17
N LYS A 444 7.87 -6.51 12.22
CA LYS A 444 8.49 -7.00 13.45
C LYS A 444 9.12 -5.86 14.26
N ASN A 445 9.90 -5.02 13.62
CA ASN A 445 10.55 -3.88 14.28
C ASN A 445 9.53 -2.86 14.78
N TYR A 446 8.49 -2.58 13.99
CA TYR A 446 7.39 -1.72 14.42
C TYR A 446 6.64 -2.30 15.64
N GLU A 447 6.36 -3.61 15.66
CA GLU A 447 5.78 -4.28 16.82
C GLU A 447 6.66 -4.13 18.08
N LEU A 448 7.99 -4.31 17.95
CA LEU A 448 8.93 -4.10 19.07
C LEU A 448 8.85 -2.67 19.63
N ILE A 449 8.73 -1.67 18.74
CA ILE A 449 8.54 -0.27 19.11
C ILE A 449 7.22 -0.08 19.86
N VAL A 450 6.10 -0.57 19.30
CA VAL A 450 4.78 -0.49 19.93
C VAL A 450 4.78 -1.16 21.31
N LYS A 451 5.37 -2.33 21.43
CA LYS A 451 5.49 -3.04 22.71
C LYS A 451 6.33 -2.26 23.73
N ARG A 452 7.43 -1.65 23.29
CA ARG A 452 8.30 -0.85 24.18
C ARG A 452 7.60 0.42 24.66
N TYR A 453 6.89 1.12 23.77
CA TYR A 453 6.29 2.42 24.06
C TYR A 453 4.76 2.38 24.20
N ALA A 454 4.19 1.21 24.55
CA ALA A 454 2.74 1.02 24.65
C ALA A 454 2.02 1.98 25.60
N SER A 455 2.70 2.48 26.64
CA SER A 455 2.16 3.49 27.57
C SER A 455 2.19 4.93 27.02
N THR A 456 2.99 5.17 25.99
CA THR A 456 3.15 6.47 25.34
C THR A 456 2.24 6.60 24.12
N ILE A 457 2.09 5.53 23.34
CA ILE A 457 1.24 5.46 22.16
C ILE A 457 -0.21 5.25 22.59
N THR A 458 -1.09 6.22 22.32
CA THR A 458 -2.50 6.20 22.73
C THR A 458 -3.48 6.09 21.55
N GLY A 459 -2.99 6.04 20.33
CA GLY A 459 -3.77 5.79 19.12
C GLY A 459 -2.88 5.54 17.92
N GLN A 460 -3.33 4.66 17.01
CA GLN A 460 -2.66 4.35 15.74
C GLN A 460 -3.72 4.33 14.65
N PHE A 461 -3.50 5.08 13.54
CA PHE A 461 -4.52 5.33 12.52
C PHE A 461 -3.92 5.07 11.13
N PHE A 462 -4.61 4.23 10.34
CA PHE A 462 -4.16 3.73 9.04
C PHE A 462 -5.30 3.71 8.02
N GLY A 463 -4.97 3.50 6.74
CA GLY A 463 -5.87 3.36 5.59
C GLY A 463 -5.62 2.11 4.77
N HIS A 464 -5.50 2.25 3.46
CA HIS A 464 -5.04 1.26 2.47
C HIS A 464 -5.99 0.07 2.19
N THR A 465 -6.61 -0.49 3.20
CA THR A 465 -7.45 -1.68 3.01
C THR A 465 -8.83 -1.35 2.45
N HIS A 466 -9.18 -0.06 2.41
CA HIS A 466 -10.51 0.48 2.08
C HIS A 466 -11.62 0.03 3.03
N LYS A 467 -11.35 -0.80 4.03
CA LYS A 467 -12.34 -1.40 4.92
C LYS A 467 -12.36 -0.75 6.30
N ASP A 468 -13.47 -0.91 6.99
CA ASP A 468 -13.59 -0.53 8.39
C ASP A 468 -13.03 -1.65 9.26
N GLN A 469 -11.83 -1.43 9.82
CA GLN A 469 -11.10 -2.45 10.55
C GLN A 469 -10.49 -1.92 11.84
N PHE A 470 -10.16 -2.85 12.73
CA PHE A 470 -9.21 -2.64 13.81
C PHE A 470 -8.30 -3.86 13.96
N LYS A 471 -7.11 -3.66 14.54
CA LYS A 471 -6.18 -4.75 14.88
C LYS A 471 -5.63 -4.53 16.27
N ILE A 472 -5.21 -5.61 16.92
CA ILE A 472 -4.77 -5.58 18.31
C ILE A 472 -3.31 -6.02 18.40
N TYR A 473 -2.50 -5.25 19.13
CA TYR A 473 -1.21 -5.70 19.63
C TYR A 473 -1.34 -6.31 21.00
N TYR A 474 -0.70 -7.45 21.19
CA TYR A 474 -0.62 -8.16 22.48
C TYR A 474 0.78 -8.07 23.07
N ASP A 475 0.89 -8.14 24.40
CA ASP A 475 2.18 -8.11 25.11
C ASP A 475 3.05 -9.31 24.71
N ASN A 476 2.46 -10.50 24.70
CA ASN A 476 3.05 -11.73 24.24
C ASN A 476 1.97 -12.77 23.91
N VAL A 477 2.38 -13.87 23.26
CA VAL A 477 1.48 -14.95 22.81
C VAL A 477 0.86 -15.73 24.00
N THR A 478 1.59 -15.82 25.10
CA THR A 478 1.17 -16.62 26.28
C THR A 478 0.08 -15.92 27.09
N ASN A 479 0.31 -14.67 27.47
CA ASN A 479 -0.64 -13.93 28.29
C ASN A 479 -1.77 -13.31 27.48
N ARG A 480 -1.54 -13.05 26.18
CA ARG A 480 -2.51 -12.45 25.26
C ARG A 480 -3.19 -11.20 25.85
N GLN A 481 -2.41 -10.39 26.58
CA GLN A 481 -2.92 -9.12 27.11
C GLN A 481 -2.90 -8.07 25.98
N PRO A 482 -4.06 -7.53 25.58
CA PRO A 482 -4.10 -6.45 24.61
C PRO A 482 -3.41 -5.19 25.15
N ILE A 483 -2.49 -4.62 24.38
CA ILE A 483 -1.69 -3.46 24.83
C ILE A 483 -1.87 -2.23 23.95
N ASN A 484 -2.27 -2.38 22.70
CA ASN A 484 -2.52 -1.27 21.79
C ASN A 484 -3.48 -1.65 20.67
N VAL A 485 -4.08 -0.66 20.03
CA VAL A 485 -5.06 -0.84 18.94
C VAL A 485 -4.63 -0.05 17.72
N VAL A 486 -4.72 -0.68 16.57
CA VAL A 486 -4.62 -0.06 15.24
C VAL A 486 -6.04 0.16 14.72
N TYR A 487 -6.39 1.38 14.39
CA TYR A 487 -7.63 1.75 13.73
C TYR A 487 -7.37 1.93 12.23
N VAL A 488 -8.10 1.20 11.40
CA VAL A 488 -8.07 1.39 9.95
C VAL A 488 -9.38 2.05 9.54
N ALA A 489 -9.27 3.25 8.96
CA ALA A 489 -10.46 3.97 8.52
C ALA A 489 -10.90 3.46 7.15
N GLY A 490 -12.19 3.50 7.00
CA GLY A 490 -12.78 3.21 5.72
C GLY A 490 -12.53 4.31 4.70
N ALA A 491 -12.39 3.91 3.46
CA ALA A 491 -12.17 4.79 2.32
C ALA A 491 -13.42 5.58 1.91
N ILE A 492 -13.22 6.70 1.25
CA ILE A 492 -14.29 7.38 0.51
C ILE A 492 -14.58 6.61 -0.79
N THR A 493 -13.60 5.91 -1.33
CA THR A 493 -13.74 5.05 -2.51
C THR A 493 -14.77 3.93 -2.29
N PRO A 494 -15.74 3.76 -3.21
CA PRO A 494 -16.79 2.75 -3.11
C PRO A 494 -16.35 1.38 -3.63
N ASP A 495 -15.28 0.82 -3.07
CA ASP A 495 -14.81 -0.51 -3.42
C ASP A 495 -15.47 -1.60 -2.55
N THR A 496 -16.46 -2.30 -3.09
CA THR A 496 -17.18 -3.38 -2.38
C THR A 496 -17.69 -2.95 -0.98
N GLN A 497 -18.01 -1.67 -0.85
CA GLN A 497 -18.52 -1.01 0.35
C GLN A 497 -19.16 0.34 -0.02
N ASN A 498 -19.95 0.90 0.87
CA ASN A 498 -20.40 2.27 0.73
C ASN A 498 -19.28 3.28 1.05
N PRO A 499 -19.23 4.46 0.41
CA PRO A 499 -18.36 5.56 0.81
C PRO A 499 -18.54 5.95 2.27
N GLY A 500 -17.47 6.29 2.97
CA GLY A 500 -17.57 6.67 4.37
C GLY A 500 -16.38 7.42 4.92
N TYR A 501 -16.55 7.95 6.14
CA TYR A 501 -15.51 8.60 6.93
C TYR A 501 -15.73 8.32 8.42
N ARG A 502 -14.72 8.59 9.23
CA ARG A 502 -14.79 8.37 10.67
C ARG A 502 -14.48 9.64 11.45
N VAL A 503 -15.16 9.85 12.57
CA VAL A 503 -14.88 10.95 13.51
C VAL A 503 -14.60 10.37 14.88
N TYR A 504 -13.38 10.52 15.37
CA TYR A 504 -13.01 10.11 16.72
C TYR A 504 -13.35 11.19 17.73
N THR A 505 -13.73 10.76 18.91
CA THR A 505 -13.70 11.57 20.13
C THR A 505 -12.48 11.16 20.94
N ILE A 506 -11.55 12.07 21.12
CA ILE A 506 -10.36 11.83 21.94
C ILE A 506 -10.43 12.66 23.23
N ASP A 507 -9.73 12.20 24.27
CA ASP A 507 -9.54 12.95 25.50
C ASP A 507 -8.83 14.28 25.18
N GLY A 508 -9.34 15.38 25.69
CA GLY A 508 -9.01 16.70 25.16
C GLY A 508 -7.85 17.40 25.89
N ASN A 509 -7.66 18.69 25.58
CA ASN A 509 -6.55 19.47 26.08
C ASN A 509 -6.81 20.00 27.52
N TYR A 510 -6.32 19.27 28.50
CA TYR A 510 -6.30 19.67 29.92
C TYR A 510 -5.18 18.97 30.69
N THR A 511 -4.85 19.45 31.86
CA THR A 511 -3.78 18.88 32.69
C THR A 511 -4.06 17.41 33.03
N LYS A 512 -3.12 16.51 32.71
CA LYS A 512 -3.22 15.06 32.86
C LYS A 512 -4.21 14.37 31.94
N SER A 513 -4.58 14.99 30.82
CA SER A 513 -5.31 14.29 29.75
C SER A 513 -4.58 13.01 29.33
N SER A 514 -5.34 11.98 29.05
CA SER A 514 -4.80 10.71 28.54
C SER A 514 -4.54 10.76 27.03
N TRP A 515 -5.16 11.70 26.32
CA TRP A 515 -5.18 11.80 24.85
C TRP A 515 -5.63 10.50 24.16
N ALA A 516 -6.25 9.61 24.91
CA ALA A 516 -6.75 8.34 24.38
C ALA A 516 -7.99 8.53 23.52
N VAL A 517 -8.22 7.59 22.61
CA VAL A 517 -9.49 7.48 21.87
C VAL A 517 -10.58 7.05 22.85
N LEU A 518 -11.60 7.89 23.02
CA LEU A 518 -12.72 7.66 23.92
C LEU A 518 -13.91 6.99 23.26
N ASP A 519 -14.14 7.32 21.97
CA ASP A 519 -15.18 6.75 21.13
C ASP A 519 -14.92 7.11 19.66
N HIS A 520 -15.66 6.50 18.73
CA HIS A 520 -15.72 6.98 17.36
C HIS A 520 -17.09 6.77 16.74
N ASP A 521 -17.43 7.66 15.82
CA ASP A 521 -18.62 7.61 15.00
C ASP A 521 -18.22 7.33 13.54
N ASN A 522 -18.78 6.30 12.95
CA ASN A 522 -18.66 6.00 11.53
C ASN A 522 -19.84 6.58 10.76
N TYR A 523 -19.58 7.18 9.64
CA TYR A 523 -20.57 7.73 8.72
C TYR A 523 -20.44 7.09 7.36
N TYR A 524 -21.57 6.88 6.68
CA TYR A 524 -21.61 6.31 5.34
C TYR A 524 -22.64 6.98 4.45
N LEU A 525 -22.45 6.85 3.15
CA LEU A 525 -23.41 7.20 2.12
C LEU A 525 -23.94 5.93 1.47
N ASN A 526 -25.24 5.66 1.57
CA ASN A 526 -25.83 4.59 0.77
C ASN A 526 -25.79 4.99 -0.71
N LEU A 527 -24.81 4.44 -1.43
CA LEU A 527 -24.53 4.83 -2.81
C LEU A 527 -25.65 4.44 -3.77
N THR A 528 -26.29 3.29 -3.53
CA THR A 528 -27.45 2.85 -4.33
C THR A 528 -28.60 3.86 -4.20
N GLU A 529 -28.95 4.28 -2.99
CA GLU A 529 -30.00 5.29 -2.75
C GLU A 529 -29.61 6.64 -3.36
N ALA A 530 -28.36 7.06 -3.20
CA ALA A 530 -27.86 8.32 -3.74
C ALA A 530 -28.00 8.37 -5.27
N ASN A 531 -27.59 7.31 -5.97
CA ASN A 531 -27.73 7.22 -7.43
C ASN A 531 -29.17 7.12 -7.91
N LEU A 532 -30.06 6.44 -7.17
CA LEU A 532 -31.48 6.31 -7.53
C LEU A 532 -32.23 7.62 -7.35
N THR A 533 -31.91 8.40 -6.33
CA THR A 533 -32.69 9.59 -5.95
C THR A 533 -32.02 10.90 -6.36
N ASP A 534 -30.79 10.86 -6.81
CA ASP A 534 -29.91 12.02 -7.02
C ASP A 534 -29.79 12.93 -5.77
N LYS A 535 -29.88 12.31 -4.59
CA LYS A 535 -29.82 13.01 -3.30
C LYS A 535 -28.91 12.25 -2.33
N PRO A 536 -27.62 12.56 -2.30
CA PRO A 536 -26.70 11.93 -1.36
C PRO A 536 -27.08 12.30 0.08
N LYS A 537 -27.27 11.28 0.91
CA LYS A 537 -27.63 11.44 2.32
C LYS A 537 -26.63 10.68 3.19
N TRP A 538 -25.76 11.41 3.84
CA TRP A 538 -24.83 10.88 4.82
C TRP A 538 -25.54 10.52 6.11
N ARG A 539 -25.22 9.37 6.68
CA ARG A 539 -25.85 8.82 7.89
C ARG A 539 -24.80 8.31 8.85
N LEU A 540 -25.10 8.43 10.14
CA LEU A 540 -24.38 7.70 11.17
C LEU A 540 -24.60 6.19 10.94
N GLU A 541 -23.53 5.46 10.75
CA GLU A 541 -23.55 4.01 10.64
C GLU A 541 -23.62 3.38 12.04
N TYR A 542 -22.62 3.71 12.86
CA TYR A 542 -22.57 3.30 14.26
C TYR A 542 -21.63 4.19 15.08
N THR A 543 -21.84 4.16 16.40
CA THR A 543 -20.91 4.65 17.41
C THR A 543 -20.29 3.44 18.10
N ALA A 544 -18.94 3.38 18.18
CA ALA A 544 -18.22 2.16 18.56
C ALA A 544 -18.64 1.57 19.90
N LYS A 545 -18.66 2.37 20.97
CA LYS A 545 -19.06 1.87 22.29
C LYS A 545 -20.46 1.27 22.31
N LYS A 546 -21.38 1.89 21.61
CA LYS A 546 -22.77 1.40 21.53
C LYS A 546 -22.86 0.14 20.69
N ALA A 547 -22.21 0.11 19.52
CA ALA A 547 -22.28 -1.01 18.59
C ALA A 547 -21.69 -2.30 19.19
N PHE A 548 -20.57 -2.20 19.88
CA PHE A 548 -19.85 -3.35 20.44
C PHE A 548 -20.06 -3.53 21.95
N ASN A 549 -21.04 -2.82 22.53
CA ASN A 549 -21.36 -2.85 23.96
C ASN A 549 -20.10 -2.71 24.85
N MET A 550 -19.30 -1.65 24.56
CA MET A 550 -18.04 -1.36 25.25
C MET A 550 -18.20 -0.24 26.26
N THR A 551 -17.48 -0.33 27.37
CA THR A 551 -17.39 0.73 28.38
C THR A 551 -16.34 1.78 28.03
N SER A 552 -15.31 1.39 27.29
CA SER A 552 -14.22 2.24 26.80
C SER A 552 -13.63 1.67 25.50
N LEU A 553 -12.77 2.43 24.82
CA LEU A 553 -11.99 1.93 23.67
C LEU A 553 -10.57 1.51 24.07
N GLN A 554 -10.38 1.13 25.35
CA GLN A 554 -9.11 0.54 25.79
C GLN A 554 -8.82 -0.78 25.06
N PRO A 555 -7.55 -1.14 24.86
CA PRO A 555 -7.18 -2.38 24.17
C PRO A 555 -7.86 -3.63 24.76
N SER A 556 -8.05 -3.68 26.08
CA SER A 556 -8.71 -4.80 26.75
C SER A 556 -10.19 -4.98 26.35
N GLU A 557 -10.91 -3.86 26.10
CA GLU A 557 -12.31 -3.93 25.64
C GLU A 557 -12.37 -4.43 24.19
N TRP A 558 -11.46 -4.00 23.32
CA TRP A 558 -11.35 -4.54 21.98
C TRP A 558 -11.01 -6.04 21.97
N GLY A 559 -10.12 -6.48 22.87
CA GLY A 559 -9.86 -7.92 23.09
C GLY A 559 -11.13 -8.68 23.50
N ARG A 560 -11.96 -8.10 24.40
CA ARG A 560 -13.26 -8.68 24.78
C ARG A 560 -14.22 -8.79 23.58
N VAL A 561 -14.25 -7.78 22.72
CA VAL A 561 -15.07 -7.80 21.50
C VAL A 561 -14.64 -8.95 20.58
N VAL A 562 -13.35 -9.16 20.39
CA VAL A 562 -12.84 -10.30 19.60
C VAL A 562 -13.27 -11.63 20.21
N GLU A 563 -13.13 -11.80 21.52
CA GLU A 563 -13.57 -13.02 22.21
C GLU A 563 -15.09 -13.25 22.12
N GLU A 564 -15.89 -12.18 22.06
CA GLU A 564 -17.33 -12.26 21.80
C GLU A 564 -17.59 -12.71 20.35
N MET A 565 -16.91 -12.11 19.36
CA MET A 565 -17.05 -12.48 17.94
C MET A 565 -16.64 -13.95 17.67
N LYS A 566 -15.69 -14.50 18.44
CA LYS A 566 -15.33 -15.93 18.35
C LYS A 566 -16.46 -16.87 18.77
N LYS A 567 -17.24 -16.45 19.76
CA LYS A 567 -18.29 -17.28 20.40
C LYS A 567 -19.68 -17.05 19.82
N ASN A 568 -19.91 -15.85 19.29
CA ASN A 568 -21.23 -15.38 18.88
C ASN A 568 -21.20 -14.95 17.41
N GLU A 569 -21.83 -15.73 16.56
CA GLU A 569 -21.91 -15.47 15.11
C GLU A 569 -22.62 -14.14 14.81
N THR A 570 -23.69 -13.82 15.53
CA THR A 570 -24.40 -12.54 15.35
C THR A 570 -23.50 -11.32 15.64
N ALA A 571 -22.61 -11.43 16.64
CA ALA A 571 -21.64 -10.37 16.94
C ALA A 571 -20.60 -10.23 15.82
N PHE A 572 -20.18 -11.35 15.23
CA PHE A 572 -19.28 -11.32 14.07
C PHE A 572 -20.00 -10.77 12.82
N ASP A 573 -21.21 -11.20 12.53
CA ASP A 573 -21.99 -10.71 11.38
C ASP A 573 -22.24 -9.21 11.44
N GLN A 574 -22.46 -8.67 12.64
CA GLN A 574 -22.54 -7.23 12.85
C GLN A 574 -21.22 -6.54 12.48
N TYR A 575 -20.07 -7.04 12.96
CA TYR A 575 -18.76 -6.52 12.58
C TYR A 575 -18.53 -6.63 11.06
N TYR A 576 -18.85 -7.79 10.47
CA TYR A 576 -18.72 -8.01 9.02
C TYR A 576 -19.59 -7.06 8.19
N SER A 577 -20.75 -6.72 8.70
CA SER A 577 -21.62 -5.71 8.08
C SER A 577 -20.99 -4.32 8.09
N TYR A 578 -20.37 -3.91 9.21
CA TYR A 578 -19.65 -2.64 9.33
C TYR A 578 -18.35 -2.62 8.51
N PHE A 579 -17.65 -3.72 8.45
CA PHE A 579 -16.47 -3.90 7.60
C PHE A 579 -16.73 -3.50 6.14
N HIS A 580 -17.95 -3.76 5.64
CA HIS A 580 -18.43 -3.38 4.31
C HIS A 580 -19.32 -2.14 4.30
N ARG A 581 -19.42 -1.40 5.41
CA ARG A 581 -20.29 -0.22 5.57
C ARG A 581 -21.69 -0.43 5.05
N LEU A 582 -22.34 -1.48 5.56
CA LEU A 582 -23.73 -1.84 5.25
C LEU A 582 -24.01 -2.03 3.75
N TRP A 583 -22.96 -2.28 2.92
CA TRP A 583 -23.17 -2.58 1.51
C TRP A 583 -23.87 -3.92 1.34
N GLU A 584 -24.99 -3.90 0.62
CA GLU A 584 -25.86 -5.08 0.46
C GLU A 584 -25.28 -6.12 -0.52
N GLY A 585 -24.36 -5.71 -1.43
CA GLY A 585 -23.72 -6.60 -2.41
C GLY A 585 -22.60 -7.48 -1.85
N ARG A 586 -22.31 -7.42 -0.53
CA ARG A 586 -21.26 -8.24 0.09
C ARG A 586 -21.59 -9.72 0.04
N SER A 587 -20.59 -10.55 -0.23
CA SER A 587 -20.72 -12.00 -0.17
C SER A 587 -20.92 -12.47 1.28
N PRO A 588 -21.66 -13.55 1.53
CA PRO A 588 -21.70 -14.17 2.85
C PRO A 588 -20.31 -14.61 3.31
N CYS A 589 -20.00 -14.46 4.59
CA CYS A 589 -18.75 -14.90 5.19
C CYS A 589 -18.95 -16.25 5.87
N ASP A 590 -18.40 -17.32 5.32
CA ASP A 590 -18.46 -18.65 5.89
C ASP A 590 -17.51 -18.81 7.10
N SER A 591 -17.47 -19.99 7.69
CA SER A 591 -16.65 -20.28 8.86
C SER A 591 -15.15 -20.06 8.63
N SER A 592 -14.63 -20.34 7.44
CA SER A 592 -13.24 -20.11 7.08
C SER A 592 -12.94 -18.62 6.95
N CYS A 593 -13.82 -17.89 6.26
CA CYS A 593 -13.75 -16.44 6.16
C CYS A 593 -13.73 -15.79 7.56
N ARG A 594 -14.66 -16.19 8.44
CA ARG A 594 -14.74 -15.70 9.83
C ARG A 594 -13.46 -15.97 10.61
N GLN A 595 -12.93 -17.19 10.54
CA GLN A 595 -11.69 -17.53 11.22
C GLN A 595 -10.52 -16.68 10.74
N ASN A 596 -10.38 -16.51 9.43
CA ASN A 596 -9.33 -15.70 8.82
C ASN A 596 -9.44 -14.21 9.22
N MET A 597 -10.65 -13.66 9.25
CA MET A 597 -10.85 -12.27 9.67
C MET A 597 -10.54 -12.05 11.15
N ILE A 598 -10.94 -12.99 12.02
CA ILE A 598 -10.60 -12.91 13.45
C ILE A 598 -9.09 -13.02 13.66
N CYS A 599 -8.44 -13.94 12.94
CA CYS A 599 -7.00 -14.06 12.94
C CYS A 599 -6.31 -12.74 12.50
N ASP A 600 -6.80 -12.12 11.43
CA ASP A 600 -6.27 -10.85 10.94
C ASP A 600 -6.42 -9.70 11.96
N ILE A 601 -7.50 -9.69 12.74
CA ILE A 601 -7.69 -8.71 13.83
C ILE A 601 -6.68 -8.94 14.96
N GLU A 602 -6.40 -10.18 15.32
CA GLU A 602 -5.48 -10.53 16.41
C GLU A 602 -4.00 -10.43 16.01
N THR A 603 -3.71 -10.24 14.74
CA THR A 603 -2.35 -10.20 14.19
C THR A 603 -2.05 -8.83 13.56
N ALA A 604 -1.62 -7.87 14.37
CA ALA A 604 -1.18 -6.57 13.86
C ALA A 604 0.23 -6.62 13.23
N ARG A 605 0.87 -7.78 13.17
CA ARG A 605 2.19 -8.02 12.59
C ARG A 605 2.11 -8.91 11.35
N SER A 606 2.78 -8.50 10.27
CA SER A 606 2.89 -9.30 9.05
C SER A 606 3.62 -10.63 9.29
N GLY A 607 3.12 -11.70 8.69
CA GLY A 607 3.72 -13.02 8.78
C GLY A 607 3.60 -13.72 10.15
N ASP A 608 2.86 -13.14 11.09
CA ASP A 608 2.62 -13.78 12.39
C ASP A 608 1.36 -14.65 12.35
N SER A 609 1.52 -15.95 12.53
CA SER A 609 0.42 -16.91 12.64
C SER A 609 0.21 -17.40 14.08
N SER A 610 0.90 -16.83 15.07
CA SER A 610 0.91 -17.32 16.45
C SER A 610 -0.45 -17.20 17.15
N PHE A 611 -1.33 -16.34 16.63
CA PHE A 611 -2.70 -16.15 17.12
C PHE A 611 -3.76 -16.89 16.28
N CYS A 612 -3.37 -17.46 15.15
CA CYS A 612 -4.21 -18.20 14.22
C CYS A 612 -4.14 -19.71 14.49
#